data_074c96ab718d61fdf44bb3de37bc95bb
#
_entry.id   074c96ab718d61fdf44bb3de37bc95bb
#
_cell.length_a   1.000
_cell.length_b   1.000
_cell.length_c   1.000
_cell.angle_alpha   90.00
_cell.angle_beta   90.00
_cell.angle_gamma   90.00
#
_symmetry.space_group_name_H-M   'P 1'
#
loop_
_entity.id
_entity.type
_entity.pdbx_description
1 polymer ?
#
loop_
_entity_poly.entity_id
_entity_poly.type
_entity_poly.pdbx_seq_one_letter_code
_entity_poly.pdbx_strand_id
1 'polypeptide(L)'
;MAFTLTLVMATRKSIADDPHKAVNLALGKRLAQLRTLRNLSQRELAERVNVVQVVVSNYEIGKLRITAEMALRFAAALDVPVQELLQTDTPPEIVQQRKPSRKVLERLEQIQSLPRRKQDAILTTIDHFLRSTTG
;
A
#
# COMPACT_ATOMS: atom_id res chain seq x y z
N MET A 1 -25.78 39.44 16.17
CA MET A 1 -25.42 38.23 16.93
C MET A 1 -25.80 36.94 16.22
N ALA A 2 -26.93 36.81 15.57
CA ALA A 2 -27.31 35.63 14.77
C ALA A 2 -26.36 35.36 13.60
N PHE A 3 -25.81 36.38 12.98
CA PHE A 3 -24.88 36.29 11.87
C PHE A 3 -23.55 35.60 12.24
N THR A 4 -23.04 35.90 13.43
CA THR A 4 -21.75 35.34 13.89
C THR A 4 -21.87 33.84 14.22
N LEU A 5 -23.00 33.42 14.79
CA LEU A 5 -23.25 32.01 15.10
C LEU A 5 -23.43 31.15 13.84
N THR A 6 -24.14 31.67 12.83
CA THR A 6 -24.36 31.01 11.55
C THR A 6 -23.04 30.84 10.77
N LEU A 7 -22.16 31.85 10.81
CA LEU A 7 -20.86 31.82 10.17
C LEU A 7 -19.93 30.80 10.84
N VAL A 8 -19.94 30.74 12.19
CA VAL A 8 -19.12 29.77 12.96
C VAL A 8 -19.60 28.33 12.72
N MET A 9 -20.90 28.10 12.64
CA MET A 9 -21.46 26.79 12.32
C MET A 9 -21.16 26.37 10.87
N ALA A 10 -21.26 27.29 9.91
CA ALA A 10 -20.90 27.05 8.51
C ALA A 10 -19.40 26.71 8.38
N THR A 11 -18.54 27.41 9.12
CA THR A 11 -17.10 27.14 9.15
C THR A 11 -16.78 25.79 9.78
N ARG A 12 -17.48 25.41 10.85
CA ARG A 12 -17.32 24.08 11.47
C ARG A 12 -17.76 22.95 10.53
N LYS A 13 -18.85 23.15 9.81
CA LYS A 13 -19.35 22.16 8.84
C LYS A 13 -18.38 22.01 7.66
N SER A 14 -17.83 23.11 7.17
CA SER A 14 -16.88 23.07 6.06
C SER A 14 -15.53 22.42 6.44
N ILE A 15 -15.11 22.56 7.71
CA ILE A 15 -13.90 21.91 8.22
C ILE A 15 -14.12 20.40 8.40
N ALA A 16 -15.31 19.98 8.82
CA ALA A 16 -15.65 18.55 8.97
C ALA A 16 -15.80 17.85 7.61
N ASP A 17 -16.23 18.58 6.57
CA ASP A 17 -16.46 18.05 5.23
C ASP A 17 -15.28 18.37 4.27
N ASP A 18 -14.12 18.76 4.78
CA ASP A 18 -12.94 19.01 3.94
C ASP A 18 -12.45 17.70 3.32
N PRO A 19 -12.54 17.55 1.99
CA PRO A 19 -12.11 16.32 1.32
C PRO A 19 -10.64 16.02 1.50
N HIS A 20 -9.79 17.03 1.69
CA HIS A 20 -8.37 16.85 1.95
C HIS A 20 -8.12 16.20 3.31
N LYS A 21 -8.92 16.58 4.30
CA LYS A 21 -8.84 15.98 5.64
C LYS A 21 -9.25 14.50 5.61
N ALA A 22 -10.32 14.18 4.90
CA ALA A 22 -10.79 12.81 4.73
C ALA A 22 -9.73 11.93 4.04
N VAL A 23 -9.09 12.44 2.99
CA VAL A 23 -8.02 11.75 2.28
C VAL A 23 -6.80 11.53 3.18
N ASN A 24 -6.39 12.55 3.93
CA ASN A 24 -5.26 12.43 4.87
C ASN A 24 -5.50 11.39 5.95
N LEU A 25 -6.72 11.34 6.50
CA LEU A 25 -7.12 10.32 7.47
C LEU A 25 -7.10 8.92 6.86
N ALA A 26 -7.63 8.76 5.66
CA ALA A 26 -7.66 7.47 4.96
C ALA A 26 -6.26 6.96 4.64
N LEU A 27 -5.39 7.81 4.14
CA LEU A 27 -3.99 7.47 3.84
C LEU A 27 -3.20 7.17 5.12
N GLY A 28 -3.42 7.94 6.17
CA GLY A 28 -2.78 7.70 7.47
C GLY A 28 -3.21 6.36 8.09
N LYS A 29 -4.48 6.04 8.01
CA LYS A 29 -5.02 4.75 8.46
C LYS A 29 -4.43 3.58 7.64
N ARG A 30 -4.32 3.75 6.34
CA ARG A 30 -3.70 2.76 5.45
C ARG A 30 -2.23 2.53 5.83
N LEU A 31 -1.49 3.61 6.06
CA LEU A 31 -0.10 3.54 6.51
C LEU A 31 0.04 2.73 7.80
N ALA A 32 -0.80 2.99 8.80
CA ALA A 32 -0.81 2.25 10.06
C ALA A 32 -1.14 0.78 9.86
N GLN A 33 -2.09 0.45 8.99
CA GLN A 33 -2.45 -0.93 8.66
C GLN A 33 -1.29 -1.68 8.02
N LEU A 34 -0.64 -1.09 7.02
CA LEU A 34 0.52 -1.70 6.35
C LEU A 34 1.70 -1.86 7.30
N ARG A 35 1.97 -0.87 8.14
CA ARG A 35 3.00 -0.95 9.18
C ARG A 35 2.75 -2.13 10.13
N THR A 36 1.54 -2.24 10.64
CA THR A 36 1.14 -3.32 11.56
C THR A 36 1.25 -4.70 10.90
N LEU A 37 0.85 -4.82 9.64
CA LEU A 37 0.99 -6.06 8.87
C LEU A 37 2.46 -6.47 8.69
N ARG A 38 3.37 -5.51 8.65
CA ARG A 38 4.82 -5.77 8.60
C ARG A 38 5.45 -5.98 9.99
N ASN A 39 4.65 -5.99 11.05
CA ASN A 39 5.11 -6.12 12.43
C ASN A 39 6.13 -5.03 12.83
N LEU A 40 5.94 -3.82 12.30
CA LEU A 40 6.78 -2.66 12.63
C LEU A 40 6.08 -1.77 13.64
N SER A 41 6.83 -1.28 14.63
CA SER A 41 6.40 -0.18 15.48
C SER A 41 6.48 1.15 14.73
N GLN A 42 5.81 2.17 15.22
CA GLN A 42 5.94 3.53 14.67
C GLN A 42 7.41 4.01 14.73
N ARG A 43 8.10 3.68 15.79
CA ARG A 43 9.52 4.02 15.95
C ARG A 43 10.39 3.34 14.91
N GLU A 44 10.19 2.05 14.67
CA GLU A 44 10.93 1.30 13.67
C GLU A 44 10.69 1.84 12.26
N LEU A 45 9.43 2.16 11.92
CA LEU A 45 9.12 2.79 10.64
C LEU A 45 9.77 4.17 10.52
N ALA A 46 9.71 4.98 11.58
CA ALA A 46 10.36 6.29 11.62
C ALA A 46 11.86 6.21 11.36
N GLU A 47 12.54 5.25 11.98
CA GLU A 47 13.97 5.00 11.75
C GLU A 47 14.24 4.65 10.27
N ARG A 48 13.42 3.82 9.66
CA ARG A 48 13.59 3.42 8.25
C ARG A 48 13.42 4.56 7.27
N VAL A 49 12.53 5.51 7.56
CA VAL A 49 12.30 6.69 6.70
C VAL A 49 13.04 7.93 7.16
N ASN A 50 13.87 7.80 8.18
CA ASN A 50 14.73 8.86 8.73
C ASN A 50 13.94 10.07 9.23
N VAL A 51 12.92 9.82 10.01
CA VAL A 51 12.13 10.84 10.73
C VAL A 51 11.97 10.42 12.19
N VAL A 52 11.52 11.33 13.04
CA VAL A 52 11.22 10.99 14.44
C VAL A 52 9.83 10.34 14.56
N GLN A 53 9.63 9.54 15.59
CA GLN A 53 8.38 8.76 15.79
C GLN A 53 7.12 9.63 15.77
N VAL A 54 7.15 10.81 16.36
CA VAL A 54 5.99 11.71 16.40
C VAL A 54 5.50 12.11 15.01
N VAL A 55 6.41 12.19 14.04
CA VAL A 55 6.08 12.49 12.64
C VAL A 55 5.29 11.34 12.02
N VAL A 56 5.70 10.10 12.24
CA VAL A 56 4.94 8.91 11.78
C VAL A 56 3.56 8.89 12.43
N SER A 57 3.49 9.13 13.74
CA SER A 57 2.21 9.21 14.45
C SER A 57 1.28 10.27 13.85
N ASN A 58 1.81 11.45 13.52
CA ASN A 58 1.02 12.52 12.90
C ASN A 58 0.54 12.18 11.49
N TYR A 59 1.32 11.45 10.72
CA TYR A 59 0.86 10.92 9.43
C TYR A 59 -0.27 9.92 9.61
N GLU A 60 -0.14 8.99 10.54
CA GLU A 60 -1.13 7.93 10.75
C GLU A 60 -2.49 8.45 11.24
N ILE A 61 -2.51 9.54 12.00
CA ILE A 61 -3.75 10.17 12.48
C ILE A 61 -4.29 11.28 11.55
N GLY A 62 -3.64 11.50 10.41
CA GLY A 62 -4.08 12.45 9.40
C GLY A 62 -3.78 13.91 9.69
N LYS A 63 -2.93 14.20 10.69
CA LYS A 63 -2.48 15.59 10.98
C LYS A 63 -1.51 16.13 9.94
N LEU A 64 -0.70 15.29 9.35
CA LEU A 64 0.22 15.64 8.29
C LEU A 64 -0.22 15.05 6.96
N ARG A 65 -0.09 15.84 5.91
CA ARG A 65 -0.36 15.39 4.54
C ARG A 65 0.82 14.54 4.06
N ILE A 66 0.54 13.35 3.57
CA ILE A 66 1.55 12.51 2.93
C ILE A 66 1.86 13.09 1.55
N THR A 67 3.09 13.56 1.38
CA THR A 67 3.58 14.01 0.07
C THR A 67 3.92 12.81 -0.81
N ALA A 68 4.05 13.03 -2.13
CA ALA A 68 4.48 11.99 -3.05
C ALA A 68 5.83 11.40 -2.66
N GLU A 69 6.78 12.25 -2.25
CA GLU A 69 8.09 11.82 -1.76
C GLU A 69 7.98 10.90 -0.53
N MET A 70 7.20 11.30 0.45
CA MET A 70 7.00 10.48 1.66
C MET A 70 6.25 9.19 1.36
N ALA A 71 5.29 9.20 0.44
CA ALA A 71 4.62 7.98 0.00
C ALA A 71 5.60 6.97 -0.60
N LEU A 72 6.53 7.43 -1.43
CA LEU A 72 7.58 6.58 -1.99
C LEU A 72 8.52 6.03 -0.92
N ARG A 73 8.90 6.85 0.05
CA ARG A 73 9.75 6.42 1.18
C ARG A 73 9.07 5.39 2.06
N PHE A 74 7.80 5.61 2.41
CA PHE A 74 7.02 4.65 3.19
C PHE A 74 6.82 3.33 2.43
N ALA A 75 6.49 3.40 1.15
CA ALA A 75 6.33 2.20 0.32
C ALA A 75 7.61 1.36 0.28
N ALA A 76 8.76 2.00 0.10
CA ALA A 76 10.07 1.34 0.12
C ALA A 76 10.37 0.73 1.50
N ALA A 77 10.12 1.46 2.58
CA ALA A 77 10.36 0.99 3.95
C ALA A 77 9.45 -0.18 4.34
N LEU A 78 8.22 -0.20 3.83
CA LEU A 78 7.24 -1.26 4.06
C LEU A 78 7.37 -2.41 3.06
N ASP A 79 8.22 -2.26 2.04
CA ASP A 79 8.39 -3.23 0.95
C ASP A 79 7.06 -3.56 0.26
N VAL A 80 6.34 -2.52 -0.11
CA VAL A 80 5.08 -2.61 -0.85
C VAL A 80 5.12 -1.66 -2.06
N PRO A 81 4.37 -1.95 -3.14
CA PRO A 81 4.18 -0.97 -4.20
C PRO A 81 3.49 0.29 -3.65
N VAL A 82 3.82 1.46 -4.20
CA VAL A 82 3.20 2.71 -3.76
C VAL A 82 1.68 2.70 -3.96
N GLN A 83 1.19 2.00 -4.95
CA GLN A 83 -0.25 1.81 -5.18
C GLN A 83 -0.96 1.17 -3.99
N GLU A 84 -0.31 0.23 -3.32
CA GLU A 84 -0.85 -0.43 -2.13
C GLU A 84 -1.07 0.56 -0.99
N LEU A 85 -0.17 1.51 -0.82
CA LEU A 85 -0.31 2.60 0.15
C LEU A 85 -1.44 3.56 -0.22
N LEU A 86 -1.65 3.83 -1.51
CA LEU A 86 -2.62 4.80 -2.00
C LEU A 86 -4.03 4.24 -2.18
N GLN A 87 -4.20 2.92 -2.20
CA GLN A 87 -5.50 2.26 -2.27
C GLN A 87 -6.15 2.22 -0.90
N THR A 88 -7.04 3.14 -0.63
CA THR A 88 -7.70 3.27 0.68
C THR A 88 -9.06 2.61 0.77
N ASP A 89 -9.61 2.17 -0.35
CA ASP A 89 -10.94 1.57 -0.49
C ASP A 89 -10.95 0.03 -0.42
N THR A 90 -9.78 -0.60 -0.47
CA THR A 90 -9.63 -2.06 -0.38
C THR A 90 -8.81 -2.44 0.85
N PRO A 91 -9.11 -3.60 1.50
CA PRO A 91 -8.27 -4.10 2.57
C PRO A 91 -6.81 -4.28 2.12
N PRO A 92 -5.82 -3.96 2.96
CA PRO A 92 -4.43 -4.14 2.59
C PRO A 92 -4.10 -5.62 2.50
N GLU A 93 -3.80 -6.07 1.31
CA GLU A 93 -3.21 -7.38 1.08
C GLU A 93 -1.70 -7.20 0.90
N ILE A 94 -0.94 -7.68 1.86
CA ILE A 94 0.48 -7.89 1.61
C ILE A 94 0.58 -9.15 0.77
N VAL A 95 0.58 -8.98 -0.52
CA VAL A 95 1.09 -10.01 -1.40
C VAL A 95 2.56 -10.16 -1.04
N GLN A 96 2.85 -11.17 -0.22
CA GLN A 96 4.22 -11.60 -0.08
C GLN A 96 4.69 -11.98 -1.48
N GLN A 97 5.44 -11.09 -2.09
CA GLN A 97 6.23 -11.45 -3.25
C GLN A 97 7.27 -12.45 -2.74
N ARG A 98 6.86 -13.71 -2.66
CA ARG A 98 7.82 -14.79 -2.51
C ARG A 98 8.71 -14.70 -3.73
N LYS A 99 9.96 -14.28 -3.52
CA LYS A 99 10.96 -14.36 -4.57
C LYS A 99 10.94 -15.81 -5.06
N PRO A 100 10.74 -16.05 -6.37
CA PRO A 100 10.73 -17.40 -6.89
C PRO A 100 12.05 -18.06 -6.53
N SER A 101 12.02 -19.35 -6.20
CA SER A 101 13.23 -20.10 -5.95
C SER A 101 14.14 -20.09 -7.18
N ARG A 102 15.43 -20.20 -6.98
CA ARG A 102 16.40 -20.26 -8.08
C ARG A 102 15.98 -21.29 -9.13
N LYS A 103 15.51 -22.45 -8.69
CA LYS A 103 15.04 -23.53 -9.55
C LYS A 103 13.86 -23.10 -10.44
N VAL A 104 12.89 -22.35 -9.88
CA VAL A 104 11.75 -21.83 -10.63
C VAL A 104 12.21 -20.75 -11.64
N LEU A 105 13.10 -19.85 -11.23
CA LEU A 105 13.66 -18.81 -12.12
C LEU A 105 14.40 -19.42 -13.31
N GLU A 106 15.22 -20.41 -13.09
CA GLU A 106 15.95 -21.14 -14.15
C GLU A 106 14.98 -21.76 -15.17
N ARG A 107 13.87 -22.35 -14.69
CA ARG A 107 12.83 -22.91 -15.56
C ARG A 107 12.08 -21.84 -16.34
N LEU A 108 11.78 -20.69 -15.73
CA LEU A 108 11.15 -19.56 -16.43
C LEU A 108 12.06 -19.02 -17.54
N GLU A 109 13.35 -18.87 -17.29
CA GLU A 109 14.32 -18.45 -18.31
C GLU A 109 14.39 -19.45 -19.48
N GLN A 110 14.38 -20.75 -19.18
CA GLN A 110 14.35 -21.79 -20.23
C GLN A 110 13.07 -21.73 -21.07
N ILE A 111 11.93 -21.49 -20.44
CA ILE A 111 10.64 -21.33 -21.14
C ILE A 111 10.66 -20.10 -22.03
N GLN A 112 11.19 -18.98 -21.53
CA GLN A 112 11.30 -17.73 -22.31
C GLN A 112 12.18 -17.86 -23.54
N SER A 113 13.18 -18.74 -23.53
CA SER A 113 14.07 -19.00 -24.66
C SER A 113 13.45 -19.89 -25.75
N LEU A 114 12.31 -20.51 -25.50
CA LEU A 114 11.64 -21.39 -26.45
C LEU A 114 10.82 -20.60 -27.48
N PRO A 115 10.59 -21.19 -28.69
CA PRO A 115 9.64 -20.61 -29.64
C PRO A 115 8.25 -20.46 -29.02
N ARG A 116 7.50 -19.42 -29.41
CA ARG A 116 6.19 -19.07 -28.85
C ARG A 116 5.21 -20.23 -28.82
N ARG A 117 5.18 -21.04 -29.87
CA ARG A 117 4.33 -22.22 -29.97
C ARG A 117 4.58 -23.25 -28.86
N LYS A 118 5.85 -23.46 -28.51
CA LYS A 118 6.24 -24.34 -27.41
C LYS A 118 5.95 -23.72 -26.03
N GLN A 119 6.12 -22.40 -25.90
CA GLN A 119 5.73 -21.68 -24.69
C GLN A 119 4.24 -21.84 -24.40
N ASP A 120 3.37 -21.64 -25.41
CA ASP A 120 1.93 -21.77 -25.26
C ASP A 120 1.50 -23.19 -24.85
N ALA A 121 2.15 -24.20 -25.42
CA ALA A 121 1.90 -25.61 -25.06
C ALA A 121 2.26 -25.89 -23.59
N ILE A 122 3.38 -25.37 -23.11
CA ILE A 122 3.82 -25.53 -21.72
C ILE A 122 2.88 -24.78 -20.77
N LEU A 123 2.50 -23.55 -21.10
CA LEU A 123 1.60 -22.75 -20.27
C LEU A 123 0.22 -23.40 -20.15
N THR A 124 -0.31 -23.97 -21.23
CA THR A 124 -1.56 -24.74 -21.21
C THR A 124 -1.47 -25.95 -20.26
N THR A 125 -0.35 -26.66 -20.26
CA THR A 125 -0.12 -27.78 -19.36
C THR A 125 -0.04 -27.33 -17.89
N ILE A 126 0.65 -26.22 -17.63
CA ILE A 126 0.75 -25.62 -16.30
C ILE A 126 -0.63 -25.18 -15.81
N ASP A 127 -1.41 -24.51 -16.63
CA ASP A 127 -2.77 -24.08 -16.29
C ASP A 127 -3.67 -25.25 -15.92
N HIS A 128 -3.59 -26.33 -16.68
CA HIS A 128 -4.34 -27.55 -16.39
C HIS A 128 -3.95 -28.16 -15.04
N PHE A 129 -2.66 -28.21 -14.77
CA PHE A 129 -2.11 -28.72 -13.50
C PHE A 129 -2.54 -27.85 -12.30
N LEU A 130 -2.47 -26.53 -12.44
CA LEU A 130 -2.89 -25.61 -11.38
C LEU A 130 -4.38 -25.69 -11.07
N ARG A 131 -5.23 -25.87 -12.08
CA ARG A 131 -6.69 -26.05 -11.88
C ARG A 131 -7.00 -27.36 -11.16
N SER A 132 -6.26 -28.42 -11.42
CA SER A 132 -6.51 -29.72 -10.77
C SER A 132 -6.09 -29.73 -9.30
N THR A 133 -5.22 -28.80 -8.86
CA THR A 133 -4.74 -28.71 -7.48
C THR A 133 -5.60 -27.81 -6.60
N THR A 134 -6.44 -26.95 -7.19
CA THR A 134 -7.33 -26.01 -6.48
C THR A 134 -8.76 -26.53 -6.29
N GLY A 135 -9.03 -27.74 -6.71
CA GLY A 135 -10.34 -28.39 -6.55
C GLY A 135 -10.48 -29.19 -5.26
#